data_3decfe82d1475a4c8691c25c9ebaa698
#
_entry.id   3decfe82d1475a4c8691c25c9ebaa698
#
_cell.length_a   1.000
_cell.length_b   1.000
_cell.length_c   1.000
_cell.angle_alpha   90.00
_cell.angle_beta   90.00
_cell.angle_gamma   90.00
#
_symmetry.space_group_name_H-M   'P 1'
#
loop_
_entity.id
_entity.type
_entity.pdbx_description
1 polymer ?
#
loop_
_entity_poly.entity_id
_entity_poly.type
_entity_poly.pdbx_seq_one_letter_code
_entity_poly.pdbx_strand_id
1 'polypeptide(L)'
;MASGNRPMRTYRLGLVSASVFANAREAQGEQEGRTVHTVQLQRRFRDGTGNWKTSTNFDLSTLPAAIEALRLALAYLVERELTTAPPTEPSTAADIPY
;
A
#
# COMPACT_ATOMS: atom_id res chain seq x y z
N MET A 1 16.46 13.21 2.38
CA MET A 1 15.90 13.32 2.72
C MET A 1 14.74 12.82 2.45
N ALA A 2 14.59 11.88 2.24
CA ALA A 2 13.45 11.31 1.94
C ALA A 2 12.42 11.74 2.74
N SER A 3 12.79 12.49 3.54
CA SER A 3 11.89 12.89 4.40
C SER A 3 10.69 13.50 3.85
N GLY A 4 10.65 13.85 2.70
CA GLY A 4 9.50 14.48 2.19
C GLY A 4 8.40 13.57 1.78
N ASN A 5 8.61 12.28 1.91
CA ASN A 5 7.62 11.39 1.38
C ASN A 5 6.48 11.19 2.34
N ARG A 6 5.30 11.56 1.93
CA ARG A 6 4.10 11.39 2.72
C ARG A 6 3.20 10.38 2.07
N PRO A 7 2.41 9.63 2.84
CA PRO A 7 1.51 8.69 2.21
C PRO A 7 0.42 9.41 1.45
N MET A 8 0.07 8.87 0.30
CA MET A 8 -1.03 9.39 -0.45
C MET A 8 -2.33 9.05 0.24
N ARG A 9 -2.34 7.93 0.92
CA ARG A 9 -3.55 7.49 1.58
C ARG A 9 -3.18 6.51 2.66
N THR A 10 -3.88 6.53 3.76
CA THR A 10 -3.67 5.59 4.84
C THR A 10 -5.00 5.01 5.25
N TYR A 11 -5.08 3.70 5.29
CA TYR A 11 -6.25 2.99 5.76
C TYR A 11 -5.95 2.43 7.13
N ARG A 12 -6.72 2.88 8.11
CA ARG A 12 -6.46 2.51 9.49
C ARG A 12 -7.62 1.73 10.02
N LEU A 13 -7.37 0.54 10.51
CA LEU A 13 -8.38 -0.30 11.09
C LEU A 13 -7.88 -0.74 12.44
N GLY A 14 -8.43 -0.17 13.50
CA GLY A 14 -7.94 -0.46 14.82
C GLY A 14 -6.50 -0.04 14.95
N LEU A 15 -5.64 -0.96 15.33
CA LEU A 15 -4.22 -0.66 15.49
C LEU A 15 -3.41 -0.95 14.24
N VAL A 16 -4.05 -1.37 13.16
CA VAL A 16 -3.36 -1.71 11.94
C VAL A 16 -3.56 -0.59 10.94
N SER A 17 -2.53 -0.27 10.19
CA SER A 17 -2.66 0.73 9.14
C SER A 17 -1.88 0.30 7.91
N ALA A 18 -2.45 0.61 6.75
CA ALA A 18 -1.79 0.40 5.46
C ALA A 18 -1.66 1.76 4.81
N SER A 19 -0.44 2.17 4.55
CA SER A 19 -0.16 3.48 3.96
C SER A 19 0.36 3.30 2.55
N VAL A 20 -0.20 4.06 1.63
CA VAL A 20 0.17 3.98 0.22
C VAL A 20 1.08 5.15 -0.09
N PHE A 21 2.22 4.85 -0.68
CA PHE A 21 3.19 5.87 -1.04
C PHE A 21 3.44 5.85 -2.54
N ALA A 22 3.71 7.01 -3.09
CA ALA A 22 4.10 7.13 -4.47
C ALA A 22 5.57 7.53 -4.50
N ASN A 23 6.37 6.75 -5.18
CA ASN A 23 7.79 7.01 -5.26
C ASN A 23 8.19 7.16 -6.71
N ALA A 24 8.82 8.27 -7.02
CA ALA A 24 9.28 8.50 -8.37
C ALA A 24 10.58 7.75 -8.57
N ARG A 25 10.66 7.05 -9.70
CA ARG A 25 11.89 6.36 -10.04
C ARG A 25 12.55 7.06 -11.16
N GLU A 26 13.84 7.26 -11.06
CA GLU A 26 14.55 7.93 -12.12
C GLU A 26 14.73 7.01 -13.31
N ALA A 27 14.87 7.60 -14.45
CA ALA A 27 15.14 6.83 -15.64
C ALA A 27 16.47 6.17 -15.53
N GLN A 28 16.56 4.95 -16.00
CA GLN A 28 17.79 4.24 -15.99
C GLN A 28 17.99 3.59 -17.31
N GLY A 29 19.07 3.86 -17.96
CA GLY A 29 19.34 3.30 -19.25
C GLY A 29 18.28 3.74 -20.22
N GLU A 30 17.61 2.79 -20.80
CA GLU A 30 16.60 3.12 -21.75
C GLU A 30 15.24 3.21 -21.15
N GLN A 31 15.11 3.05 -19.87
CA GLN A 31 13.81 3.09 -19.24
C GLN A 31 13.51 4.48 -18.80
N GLU A 32 12.30 4.89 -18.97
CA GLU A 32 11.91 6.19 -18.51
C GLU A 32 11.58 6.17 -17.05
N GLY A 33 11.73 7.29 -16.40
CA GLY A 33 11.32 7.40 -15.03
C GLY A 33 9.82 7.22 -14.90
N ARG A 34 9.40 6.67 -13.78
CA ARG A 34 7.99 6.45 -13.57
C ARG A 34 7.71 6.39 -12.08
N THR A 35 6.46 6.46 -11.75
CA THR A 35 6.04 6.42 -10.38
C THR A 35 5.70 4.99 -10.00
N VAL A 36 6.23 4.57 -8.88
CA VAL A 36 5.95 3.25 -8.35
C VAL A 36 5.22 3.44 -7.04
N HIS A 37 4.15 2.69 -6.85
CA HIS A 37 3.40 2.78 -5.61
C HIS A 37 3.78 1.63 -4.71
N THR A 38 3.93 1.94 -3.44
CA THR A 38 4.25 0.93 -2.44
C THR A 38 3.28 1.07 -1.29
N VAL A 39 3.11 -0.01 -0.57
CA VAL A 39 2.21 -0.02 0.58
C VAL A 39 2.99 -0.49 1.78
N GLN A 40 2.87 0.24 2.86
CA GLN A 40 3.52 -0.14 4.09
C GLN A 40 2.47 -0.53 5.09
N LEU A 41 2.57 -1.73 5.62
CA LEU A 41 1.60 -2.25 6.57
C LEU A 41 2.24 -2.27 7.93
N GLN A 42 1.57 -1.72 8.93
CA GLN A 42 2.11 -1.62 10.26
C GLN A 42 1.03 -1.88 11.29
N ARG A 43 1.47 -2.31 12.46
CA ARG A 43 0.60 -2.50 13.59
C ARG A 43 1.19 -1.71 14.75
N ARG A 44 0.35 -0.98 15.46
CA ARG A 44 0.80 -0.25 16.64
C ARG A 44 0.51 -1.08 17.86
N PHE A 45 1.36 -0.96 18.84
CA PHE A 45 1.14 -1.66 20.09
C PHE A 45 1.82 -0.89 21.20
N ARG A 46 1.41 -1.18 22.42
CA ARG A 46 2.04 -0.58 23.57
C ARG A 46 3.00 -1.56 24.17
N ASP A 47 4.20 -1.11 24.47
CA ASP A 47 5.15 -2.01 25.08
C ASP A 47 4.93 -2.04 26.59
N GLY A 48 5.80 -2.74 27.29
CA GLY A 48 5.61 -2.92 28.70
C GLY A 48 5.76 -1.66 29.51
N THR A 49 6.34 -0.62 28.94
CA THR A 49 6.48 0.63 29.66
C THR A 49 5.41 1.63 29.27
N GLY A 50 4.45 1.23 28.45
CA GLY A 50 3.36 2.12 28.08
C GLY A 50 3.64 2.96 26.86
N ASN A 51 4.76 2.79 26.21
CA ASN A 51 5.06 3.56 25.01
C ASN A 51 4.51 2.90 23.78
N TRP A 52 4.06 3.72 22.84
CA TRP A 52 3.53 3.21 21.57
C TRP A 52 4.67 2.88 20.63
N LYS A 53 4.58 1.74 20.00
CA LYS A 53 5.58 1.30 19.03
C LYS A 53 4.88 0.71 17.84
N THR A 54 5.62 0.49 16.77
CA THR A 54 5.08 -0.12 15.58
C THR A 54 5.80 -1.42 15.29
N SER A 55 5.10 -2.31 14.64
CA SER A 55 5.62 -3.61 14.28
C SER A 55 5.09 -3.99 12.92
N THR A 56 5.84 -4.79 12.20
CA THR A 56 5.38 -5.37 10.96
C THR A 56 5.03 -6.84 11.13
N ASN A 57 4.96 -7.30 12.38
CA ASN A 57 4.56 -8.66 12.64
C ASN A 57 3.11 -8.67 13.08
N PHE A 58 2.35 -9.63 12.58
CA PHE A 58 0.93 -9.69 12.86
C PHE A 58 0.57 -11.07 13.38
N ASP A 59 -0.37 -11.10 14.30
CA ASP A 59 -0.81 -12.37 14.84
C ASP A 59 -2.25 -12.60 14.43
N LEU A 60 -2.80 -13.70 14.92
CA LEU A 60 -4.13 -14.08 14.49
C LEU A 60 -5.17 -13.01 14.80
N SER A 61 -5.00 -12.32 15.89
CA SER A 61 -6.00 -11.32 16.27
C SER A 61 -5.91 -10.07 15.42
N THR A 62 -4.76 -9.78 14.80
CA THR A 62 -4.60 -8.58 14.00
C THR A 62 -4.61 -8.87 12.51
N LEU A 63 -4.50 -10.13 12.11
CA LEU A 63 -4.48 -10.45 10.68
C LEU A 63 -5.74 -10.05 9.95
N PRO A 64 -6.94 -10.21 10.51
CA PRO A 64 -8.11 -9.79 9.73
C PRO A 64 -8.09 -8.31 9.39
N ALA A 65 -7.66 -7.46 10.33
CA ALA A 65 -7.57 -6.05 10.05
C ALA A 65 -6.47 -5.77 9.03
N ALA A 66 -5.37 -6.51 9.11
CA ALA A 66 -4.29 -6.33 8.15
C ALA A 66 -4.74 -6.70 6.74
N ILE A 67 -5.47 -7.79 6.62
CA ILE A 67 -5.96 -8.21 5.32
C ILE A 67 -6.91 -7.17 4.75
N GLU A 68 -7.80 -6.67 5.59
CA GLU A 68 -8.77 -5.69 5.11
C GLU A 68 -8.08 -4.38 4.74
N ALA A 69 -7.11 -3.95 5.54
CA ALA A 69 -6.40 -2.72 5.21
C ALA A 69 -5.67 -2.86 3.89
N LEU A 70 -5.06 -4.01 3.66
CA LEU A 70 -4.38 -4.25 2.39
C LEU A 70 -5.38 -4.32 1.24
N ARG A 71 -6.55 -4.89 1.48
CA ARG A 71 -7.54 -4.95 0.43
C ARG A 71 -7.99 -3.56 0.02
N LEU A 72 -8.15 -2.68 0.99
CA LEU A 72 -8.54 -1.31 0.68
C LEU A 72 -7.44 -0.58 -0.07
N ALA A 73 -6.18 -0.82 0.32
CA ALA A 73 -5.07 -0.19 -0.39
C ALA A 73 -4.99 -0.72 -1.82
N LEU A 74 -5.23 -2.01 -1.98
CA LEU A 74 -5.21 -2.59 -3.31
C LEU A 74 -6.30 -2.00 -4.18
N ALA A 75 -7.50 -1.86 -3.65
CA ALA A 75 -8.59 -1.29 -4.41
C ALA A 75 -8.27 0.13 -4.84
N TYR A 76 -7.67 0.89 -3.94
CA TYR A 76 -7.30 2.26 -4.27
C TYR A 76 -6.29 2.30 -5.41
N LEU A 77 -5.28 1.43 -5.36
CA LEU A 77 -4.25 1.42 -6.39
C LEU A 77 -4.79 0.91 -7.72
N VAL A 78 -5.65 -0.09 -7.67
CA VAL A 78 -6.21 -0.61 -8.90
C VAL A 78 -7.04 0.47 -9.58
N GLU A 79 -7.81 1.21 -8.79
CA GLU A 79 -8.61 2.24 -9.38
C GLU A 79 -7.74 3.33 -10.01
N ARG A 80 -6.65 3.69 -9.36
CA ARG A 80 -5.78 4.70 -9.92
C ARG A 80 -5.12 4.21 -11.19
N GLU A 81 -4.71 2.94 -11.21
CA GLU A 81 -4.10 2.43 -12.42
C GLU A 81 -5.08 2.38 -13.56
N LEU A 82 -6.30 2.01 -13.29
CA LEU A 82 -7.30 1.96 -14.33
C LEU A 82 -7.62 3.35 -14.86
N THR A 83 -7.56 4.32 -13.96
CA THR A 83 -7.88 5.68 -14.38
C THR A 83 -6.79 6.28 -15.22
N THR A 84 -5.54 5.99 -14.90
CA THR A 84 -4.43 6.64 -15.60
C THR A 84 -3.89 5.81 -16.72
N ALA A 85 -4.14 4.52 -16.74
CA ALA A 85 -3.58 3.69 -17.77
C ALA A 85 -4.34 3.88 -19.07
N PRO A 86 -3.69 3.72 -20.19
CA PRO A 86 -4.41 3.80 -21.45
C PRO A 86 -5.36 2.62 -21.56
N PRO A 87 -6.36 2.74 -22.37
CA PRO A 87 -7.31 1.64 -22.54
C PRO A 87 -6.59 0.40 -23.04
N THR A 88 -6.84 -0.70 -22.39
CA THR A 88 -6.19 -1.90 -22.84
C THR A 88 -7.24 -2.90 -23.14
N GLU A 89 -6.85 -4.07 -23.54
CA GLU A 89 -7.78 -5.06 -23.87
C GLU A 89 -8.53 -5.44 -22.67
N PRO A 90 -9.79 -5.42 -22.74
CA PRO A 90 -10.58 -5.79 -21.59
C PRO A 90 -10.43 -7.24 -21.20
N SER A 91 -10.06 -8.06 -22.13
CA SER A 91 -9.97 -9.45 -21.79
C SER A 91 -8.95 -9.71 -20.73
N THR A 92 -8.01 -8.86 -20.59
CA THR A 92 -7.00 -9.10 -19.61
C THR A 92 -7.57 -9.14 -18.22
N ALA A 93 -8.44 -8.24 -17.92
CA ALA A 93 -8.99 -8.23 -16.59
C ALA A 93 -9.92 -9.39 -16.42
N ALA A 94 -10.60 -9.76 -17.45
CA ALA A 94 -11.56 -10.82 -17.32
C ALA A 94 -10.88 -12.12 -17.02
N ASP A 95 -9.65 -12.23 -17.34
CA ASP A 95 -8.98 -13.46 -17.14
C ASP A 95 -8.41 -13.65 -15.78
N ILE A 96 -8.58 -12.75 -14.92
CA ILE A 96 -8.01 -12.92 -13.63
C ILE A 96 -8.76 -13.96 -12.89
N PRO A 97 -8.11 -14.98 -12.49
CA PRO A 97 -8.78 -16.04 -11.84
C PRO A 97 -8.81 -15.80 -10.37
N TYR A 98 -9.82 -16.11 -9.80
CA TYR A 98 -9.90 -16.02 -8.38
C TYR A 98 -10.84 -16.97 -7.87
#